data_98d881dbb48c0d3d7e253903c406cbb0
#
_entry.id   98d881dbb48c0d3d7e253903c406cbb0
#
_cell.length_a   1.000
_cell.length_b   1.000
_cell.length_c   1.000
_cell.angle_alpha   90.00
_cell.angle_beta   90.00
_cell.angle_gamma   90.00
#
_symmetry.space_group_name_H-M   'P 1'
#
loop_
_entity.id
_entity.type
_entity.pdbx_description
1 polymer ?
#
loop_
_entity_poly.entity_id
_entity_poly.type
_entity_poly.pdbx_seq_one_letter_code
_entity_poly.pdbx_strand_id
1 'polypeptide(L)'
;LEQVVCKEEGLEQLLKMSMEVLMKTEREEHNDMFSDLSNGYRPRKTFGNGKILELQVPRTRNGNFYPIILGLLRNQEEEAKKIAFKLYGAGLTTEQVGELFGDIYGQTYSTSQISRMFDYAREEVQRWQERKLEVYYPIVFIDATFIPTRREDNVSKEAYYTILAVKTDFTREVLAVINNPTEGSSFWNNIFESLKERGVQEIGLVVTDALKGIETVIHKQFDMAEIQFCSVHLQRECLKIVKPIHKAELSMDFREVFRTDDRNDTKLQGIQRWKTFCLKWSKYYSNFNKKAENE
;
A
#
# COMPACT_ATOMS: atom_id res chain seq x y z
N LEU A 1 31.12 -34.99 19.07
CA LEU A 1 30.70 -34.53 17.75
C LEU A 1 29.83 -35.59 17.04
N GLU A 2 30.25 -36.86 16.98
CA GLU A 2 29.46 -37.92 16.32
C GLU A 2 28.04 -38.10 16.90
N GLN A 3 27.84 -37.96 18.21
CA GLN A 3 26.54 -38.08 18.88
C GLN A 3 25.61 -36.89 18.62
N VAL A 4 26.13 -35.77 18.17
CA VAL A 4 25.34 -34.55 17.87
C VAL A 4 24.91 -34.54 16.40
N VAL A 5 25.78 -35.01 15.50
CA VAL A 5 25.54 -34.96 14.03
C VAL A 5 24.49 -36.00 13.57
N CYS A 6 24.31 -37.10 14.32
CA CYS A 6 23.36 -38.17 13.98
C CYS A 6 21.89 -37.89 14.36
N LYS A 7 21.55 -36.74 14.92
CA LYS A 7 20.16 -36.32 15.21
C LYS A 7 19.65 -35.41 14.15
N GLU A 8 18.32 -35.40 13.89
CA GLU A 8 17.68 -34.51 12.95
C GLU A 8 18.00 -33.00 13.18
N GLU A 9 18.32 -32.61 14.43
CA GLU A 9 18.73 -31.26 14.83
C GLU A 9 20.27 -31.09 14.94
N GLY A 10 21.05 -32.09 14.54
CA GLY A 10 22.50 -32.10 14.77
C GLY A 10 23.25 -30.98 14.05
N LEU A 11 22.86 -30.66 12.83
CA LEU A 11 23.44 -29.55 12.05
C LEU A 11 23.15 -28.20 12.69
N GLU A 12 21.93 -28.00 13.19
CA GLU A 12 21.54 -26.78 13.88
C GLU A 12 22.30 -26.58 15.18
N GLN A 13 22.44 -27.64 15.96
CA GLN A 13 23.21 -27.61 17.20
C GLN A 13 24.71 -27.34 16.93
N LEU A 14 25.27 -27.92 15.87
CA LEU A 14 26.62 -27.64 15.43
C LEU A 14 26.78 -26.16 15.00
N LEU A 15 25.86 -25.65 14.21
CA LEU A 15 25.87 -24.27 13.78
C LEU A 15 25.79 -23.30 14.96
N LYS A 16 24.88 -23.54 15.91
CA LYS A 16 24.75 -22.77 17.14
C LYS A 16 26.04 -22.76 17.94
N MET A 17 26.61 -23.94 18.19
CA MET A 17 27.87 -24.06 18.92
C MET A 17 29.01 -23.33 18.21
N SER A 18 29.10 -23.44 16.90
CA SER A 18 30.14 -22.76 16.11
C SER A 18 29.99 -21.23 16.20
N MET A 19 28.76 -20.70 16.12
CA MET A 19 28.50 -19.27 16.26
C MET A 19 28.85 -18.77 17.69
N GLU A 20 28.50 -19.53 18.71
CA GLU A 20 28.79 -19.16 20.10
C GLU A 20 30.31 -19.19 20.38
N VAL A 21 31.05 -20.15 19.81
CA VAL A 21 32.51 -20.20 19.90
C VAL A 21 33.14 -19.01 19.19
N LEU A 22 32.71 -18.69 17.96
CA LEU A 22 33.21 -17.53 17.23
C LEU A 22 33.00 -16.23 18.00
N MET A 23 31.79 -16.01 18.51
CA MET A 23 31.48 -14.80 19.31
C MET A 23 32.32 -14.73 20.60
N LYS A 24 32.65 -15.88 21.19
CA LYS A 24 33.53 -15.95 22.37
C LYS A 24 34.97 -15.56 21.99
N THR A 25 35.50 -16.05 20.89
CA THR A 25 36.83 -15.69 20.39
C THR A 25 36.93 -14.22 20.06
N GLU A 26 35.92 -13.66 19.35
CA GLU A 26 35.86 -12.22 19.07
C GLU A 26 35.87 -11.38 20.36
N ARG A 27 35.18 -11.82 21.41
CA ARG A 27 35.22 -11.13 22.71
C ARG A 27 36.58 -11.17 23.37
N GLU A 28 37.27 -12.30 23.31
CA GLU A 28 38.61 -12.48 23.86
C GLU A 28 39.57 -11.51 23.15
N GLU A 29 39.57 -11.47 21.84
CA GLU A 29 40.37 -10.51 21.03
C GLU A 29 40.03 -9.05 21.37
N HIS A 30 38.72 -8.74 21.51
CA HIS A 30 38.31 -7.41 21.91
C HIS A 30 38.80 -7.01 23.30
N ASN A 31 38.72 -7.92 24.28
CA ASN A 31 39.21 -7.68 25.64
C ASN A 31 40.71 -7.40 25.66
N ASP A 32 41.48 -8.14 24.88
CA ASP A 32 42.91 -7.95 24.77
C ASP A 32 43.28 -6.62 24.10
N MET A 33 42.56 -6.27 23.06
CA MET A 33 42.79 -5.02 22.32
C MET A 33 42.39 -3.75 23.11
N PHE A 34 41.31 -3.80 23.85
CA PHE A 34 40.73 -2.63 24.52
C PHE A 34 40.85 -2.68 26.06
N SER A 35 41.59 -3.65 26.59
CA SER A 35 41.75 -3.84 28.04
C SER A 35 40.41 -3.93 28.80
N ASP A 36 39.42 -4.57 28.18
CA ASP A 36 38.08 -4.81 28.76
C ASP A 36 38.00 -6.17 29.46
N LEU A 37 36.95 -6.43 30.18
CA LEU A 37 36.73 -7.65 30.93
C LEU A 37 35.44 -8.35 30.51
N SER A 38 35.46 -9.67 30.53
CA SER A 38 34.28 -10.49 30.30
C SER A 38 33.16 -10.24 31.33
N ASN A 39 31.91 -10.15 30.91
CA ASN A 39 30.75 -9.94 31.77
C ASN A 39 29.63 -10.94 31.50
N GLY A 40 29.95 -12.23 31.47
CA GLY A 40 29.01 -13.31 31.27
C GLY A 40 28.39 -13.36 29.85
N TYR A 41 27.18 -13.89 29.77
CA TYR A 41 26.42 -14.10 28.55
C TYR A 41 24.99 -13.62 28.76
N ARG A 42 24.29 -13.34 27.64
CA ARG A 42 22.84 -13.14 27.64
C ARG A 42 22.19 -13.97 26.53
N PRO A 43 21.03 -14.60 26.80
CA PRO A 43 20.30 -15.29 25.75
C PRO A 43 19.71 -14.25 24.76
N ARG A 44 19.81 -14.54 23.48
CA ARG A 44 19.21 -13.72 22.41
C ARG A 44 18.62 -14.63 21.36
N LYS A 45 17.36 -14.38 21.02
CA LYS A 45 16.72 -14.97 19.85
C LYS A 45 17.06 -14.13 18.63
N THR A 46 17.53 -14.78 17.58
CA THR A 46 17.88 -14.14 16.31
C THR A 46 17.50 -15.05 15.16
N PHE A 47 17.25 -14.47 13.99
CA PHE A 47 17.00 -15.24 12.78
C PHE A 47 18.32 -15.59 12.11
N GLY A 48 18.51 -16.86 11.77
CA GLY A 48 19.71 -17.32 11.06
C GLY A 48 19.49 -18.69 10.43
N ASN A 49 20.02 -18.89 9.22
CA ASN A 49 19.82 -20.09 8.42
C ASN A 49 18.34 -20.50 8.28
N GLY A 50 17.46 -19.51 8.07
CA GLY A 50 16.01 -19.73 7.92
C GLY A 50 15.24 -20.02 9.20
N LYS A 51 15.88 -20.06 10.37
CA LYS A 51 15.27 -20.42 11.66
C LYS A 51 15.55 -19.39 12.74
N ILE A 52 14.77 -19.45 13.83
CA ILE A 52 15.05 -18.69 15.05
C ILE A 52 16.05 -19.47 15.88
N LEU A 53 17.25 -18.92 16.01
CA LEU A 53 18.32 -19.45 16.84
C LEU A 53 18.30 -18.74 18.20
N GLU A 54 18.43 -19.50 19.27
CA GLU A 54 18.65 -18.96 20.62
C GLU A 54 20.12 -19.08 20.97
N LEU A 55 20.86 -17.97 20.90
CA LEU A 55 22.28 -17.86 21.08
C LEU A 55 22.64 -17.30 22.46
N GLN A 56 23.71 -17.80 23.06
CA GLN A 56 24.31 -17.21 24.25
C GLN A 56 25.35 -16.17 23.83
N VAL A 57 24.91 -14.89 23.79
CA VAL A 57 25.75 -13.79 23.32
C VAL A 57 26.68 -13.33 24.43
N PRO A 58 28.02 -13.38 24.23
CA PRO A 58 28.99 -12.94 25.22
C PRO A 58 28.93 -11.41 25.40
N ARG A 59 29.26 -10.95 26.63
CA ARG A 59 29.21 -9.54 27.01
C ARG A 59 30.57 -9.12 27.62
N THR A 60 30.86 -7.83 27.48
CA THR A 60 31.98 -7.16 28.16
C THR A 60 31.46 -6.17 29.22
N ARG A 61 32.32 -5.75 30.15
CA ARG A 61 31.97 -4.82 31.23
C ARG A 61 31.64 -3.43 30.71
N ASN A 62 32.41 -2.96 29.76
CA ASN A 62 32.20 -1.62 29.17
C ASN A 62 31.02 -1.55 28.21
N GLY A 63 30.46 -2.71 27.76
CA GLY A 63 29.30 -2.78 26.93
C GLY A 63 29.52 -2.38 25.44
N ASN A 64 30.75 -2.13 25.03
CA ASN A 64 31.11 -1.67 23.67
C ASN A 64 31.36 -2.81 22.68
N PHE A 65 31.27 -4.06 23.12
CA PHE A 65 31.47 -5.23 22.28
C PHE A 65 30.16 -5.65 21.60
N TYR A 66 30.23 -5.78 20.27
CA TYR A 66 29.13 -6.31 19.46
C TYR A 66 29.66 -7.36 18.47
N PRO A 67 29.32 -8.65 18.61
CA PRO A 67 29.82 -9.72 17.74
C PRO A 67 29.44 -9.50 16.27
N ILE A 68 30.40 -9.66 15.37
CA ILE A 68 30.22 -9.55 13.90
C ILE A 68 29.12 -10.50 13.41
N ILE A 69 29.08 -11.72 13.97
CA ILE A 69 28.09 -12.73 13.59
C ILE A 69 26.65 -12.25 13.82
N LEU A 70 26.40 -11.45 14.84
CA LEU A 70 25.06 -10.86 15.07
C LEU A 70 24.68 -9.82 14.01
N GLY A 71 25.66 -9.12 13.46
CA GLY A 71 25.47 -8.23 12.31
C GLY A 71 25.05 -8.99 11.06
N LEU A 72 25.73 -10.11 10.77
CA LEU A 72 25.40 -10.98 9.63
C LEU A 72 24.00 -11.59 9.77
N LEU A 73 23.65 -12.09 10.96
CA LEU A 73 22.33 -12.66 11.22
C LEU A 73 21.21 -11.60 11.13
N ARG A 74 21.48 -10.37 11.54
CA ARG A 74 20.54 -9.26 11.38
C ARG A 74 20.26 -8.95 9.90
N ASN A 75 21.28 -8.98 9.05
CA ASN A 75 21.09 -8.78 7.61
C ASN A 75 20.22 -9.87 6.99
N GLN A 76 20.40 -11.15 7.38
CA GLN A 76 19.54 -12.25 6.93
C GLN A 76 18.09 -12.06 7.38
N GLU A 77 17.86 -11.59 8.60
CA GLU A 77 16.51 -11.28 9.10
C GLU A 77 15.85 -10.16 8.28
N GLU A 78 16.59 -9.13 7.92
CA GLU A 78 16.08 -8.03 7.09
C GLU A 78 15.77 -8.47 5.66
N GLU A 79 16.59 -9.35 5.08
CA GLU A 79 16.30 -9.95 3.77
C GLU A 79 15.03 -10.82 3.80
N ALA A 80 14.86 -11.64 4.83
CA ALA A 80 13.64 -12.42 5.00
C ALA A 80 12.39 -11.52 5.12
N LYS A 81 12.47 -10.43 5.89
CA LYS A 81 11.38 -9.43 5.99
C LYS A 81 11.04 -8.81 4.63
N LYS A 82 12.05 -8.46 3.83
CA LYS A 82 11.84 -7.92 2.47
C LYS A 82 11.17 -8.92 1.55
N ILE A 83 11.56 -10.19 1.62
CA ILE A 83 10.94 -11.28 0.84
C ILE A 83 9.48 -11.47 1.25
N ALA A 84 9.21 -11.57 2.56
CA ALA A 84 7.85 -11.71 3.10
C ALA A 84 6.95 -10.55 2.61
N PHE A 85 7.44 -9.33 2.67
CA PHE A 85 6.71 -8.16 2.19
C PHE A 85 6.44 -8.18 0.69
N LYS A 86 7.43 -8.59 -0.13
CA LYS A 86 7.25 -8.72 -1.58
C LYS A 86 6.20 -9.78 -1.94
N LEU A 87 6.20 -10.91 -1.25
CA LEU A 87 5.20 -11.97 -1.46
C LEU A 87 3.79 -11.49 -1.09
N TYR A 88 3.65 -10.80 0.04
CA TYR A 88 2.38 -10.19 0.43
C TYR A 88 1.93 -9.12 -0.58
N GLY A 89 2.84 -8.26 -1.04
CA GLY A 89 2.57 -7.27 -2.09
C GLY A 89 2.20 -7.89 -3.45
N ALA A 90 2.63 -9.12 -3.70
CA ALA A 90 2.22 -9.92 -4.87
C ALA A 90 0.83 -10.58 -4.70
N GLY A 91 0.17 -10.38 -3.54
CA GLY A 91 -1.20 -10.81 -3.27
C GLY A 91 -1.35 -12.07 -2.43
N LEU A 92 -0.26 -12.62 -1.88
CA LEU A 92 -0.35 -13.74 -0.94
C LEU A 92 -0.89 -13.27 0.42
N THR A 93 -1.68 -14.11 1.07
CA THR A 93 -2.10 -13.86 2.46
C THR A 93 -0.95 -14.10 3.44
N THR A 94 -1.06 -13.56 4.65
CA THR A 94 -0.06 -13.82 5.73
C THR A 94 0.10 -15.30 6.06
N GLU A 95 -0.96 -16.08 5.91
CA GLU A 95 -0.96 -17.53 6.08
C GLU A 95 -0.15 -18.21 4.97
N GLN A 96 -0.44 -17.90 3.71
CA GLN A 96 0.30 -18.43 2.55
C GLN A 96 1.78 -18.03 2.56
N VAL A 97 2.11 -16.80 2.98
CA VAL A 97 3.50 -16.39 3.19
C VAL A 97 4.16 -17.23 4.28
N GLY A 98 3.43 -17.50 5.38
CA GLY A 98 3.91 -18.36 6.48
C GLY A 98 4.15 -19.80 6.06
N GLU A 99 3.26 -20.39 5.27
CA GLU A 99 3.41 -21.73 4.68
C GLU A 99 4.63 -21.80 3.76
N LEU A 100 4.76 -20.87 2.82
CA LEU A 100 5.89 -20.79 1.90
C LEU A 100 7.23 -20.64 2.63
N PHE A 101 7.25 -19.81 3.68
CA PHE A 101 8.44 -19.70 4.54
C PHE A 101 8.73 -20.99 5.28
N GLY A 102 7.69 -21.73 5.69
CA GLY A 102 7.81 -23.08 6.26
C GLY A 102 8.49 -24.05 5.30
N ASP A 103 8.05 -24.06 4.04
CA ASP A 103 8.61 -24.92 2.99
C ASP A 103 10.07 -24.56 2.66
N ILE A 104 10.38 -23.26 2.57
CA ILE A 104 11.74 -22.79 2.23
C ILE A 104 12.72 -22.99 3.40
N TYR A 105 12.30 -22.65 4.62
CA TYR A 105 13.18 -22.57 5.79
C TYR A 105 12.99 -23.71 6.79
N GLY A 106 12.06 -24.64 6.52
CA GLY A 106 11.88 -25.87 7.31
C GLY A 106 11.27 -25.65 8.69
N GLN A 107 10.56 -24.53 8.93
CA GLN A 107 9.83 -24.30 10.17
C GLN A 107 8.54 -23.48 9.95
N THR A 108 7.55 -23.74 10.81
CA THR A 108 6.24 -23.07 10.71
C THR A 108 6.32 -21.62 11.20
N TYR A 109 5.84 -20.70 10.39
CA TYR A 109 5.68 -19.28 10.74
C TYR A 109 4.21 -18.99 11.01
N SER A 110 3.89 -18.47 12.19
CA SER A 110 2.55 -18.04 12.51
C SER A 110 2.20 -16.73 11.75
N THR A 111 0.90 -16.51 11.51
CA THR A 111 0.40 -15.26 10.91
C THR A 111 0.89 -14.02 11.68
N SER A 112 0.99 -14.10 13.01
CA SER A 112 1.53 -13.03 13.86
C SER A 112 3.03 -12.78 13.67
N GLN A 113 3.82 -13.83 13.37
CA GLN A 113 5.24 -13.67 13.06
C GLN A 113 5.43 -13.01 11.69
N ILE A 114 4.67 -13.46 10.67
CA ILE A 114 4.67 -12.84 9.35
C ILE A 114 4.19 -11.39 9.43
N SER A 115 3.11 -11.10 10.16
CA SER A 115 2.63 -9.73 10.35
C SER A 115 3.70 -8.81 10.96
N ARG A 116 4.47 -9.29 11.93
CA ARG A 116 5.61 -8.52 12.50
C ARG A 116 6.76 -8.29 11.52
N MET A 117 6.96 -9.19 10.56
CA MET A 117 7.92 -8.96 9.49
C MET A 117 7.54 -7.77 8.60
N PHE A 118 6.24 -7.45 8.50
CA PHE A 118 5.74 -6.28 7.75
C PHE A 118 5.95 -4.94 8.48
N ASP A 119 6.30 -4.94 9.77
CA ASP A 119 6.64 -3.69 10.47
C ASP A 119 7.83 -2.96 9.82
N TYR A 120 8.72 -3.70 9.15
CA TYR A 120 9.77 -3.13 8.29
C TYR A 120 9.20 -2.26 7.17
N ALA A 121 8.04 -2.63 6.62
CA ALA A 121 7.40 -1.89 5.54
C ALA A 121 6.79 -0.56 6.00
N ARG A 122 6.51 -0.38 7.28
CA ARG A 122 5.97 0.88 7.80
C ARG A 122 6.85 2.08 7.51
N GLU A 123 8.14 1.94 7.74
CA GLU A 123 9.10 3.03 7.45
C GLU A 123 9.20 3.31 5.94
N GLU A 124 9.10 2.27 5.10
CA GLU A 124 9.09 2.43 3.65
C GLU A 124 7.80 3.11 3.16
N VAL A 125 6.64 2.69 3.71
CA VAL A 125 5.34 3.31 3.42
C VAL A 125 5.34 4.77 3.88
N GLN A 126 5.85 5.05 5.07
CA GLN A 126 5.94 6.42 5.58
C GLN A 126 6.84 7.29 4.69
N ARG A 127 8.04 6.82 4.33
CA ARG A 127 8.94 7.52 3.40
C ARG A 127 8.27 7.75 2.04
N TRP A 128 7.50 6.76 1.56
CA TRP A 128 6.73 6.90 0.33
C TRP A 128 5.60 7.94 0.46
N GLN A 129 4.90 7.98 1.58
CA GLN A 129 3.86 8.98 1.86
C GLN A 129 4.42 10.40 1.97
N GLU A 130 5.61 10.56 2.53
CA GLU A 130 6.27 11.86 2.75
C GLU A 130 7.14 12.32 1.58
N ARG A 131 7.30 11.49 0.54
CA ARG A 131 8.17 11.80 -0.60
C ARG A 131 7.73 13.08 -1.31
N LYS A 132 8.68 13.82 -1.87
CA LYS A 132 8.40 14.95 -2.75
C LYS A 132 7.66 14.51 -4.00
N LEU A 133 6.71 15.31 -4.43
CA LEU A 133 5.92 15.12 -5.64
C LEU A 133 6.33 16.12 -6.72
N GLU A 134 5.86 15.91 -7.95
CA GLU A 134 6.09 16.86 -9.03
C GLU A 134 5.26 18.13 -8.82
N VAL A 135 5.73 19.22 -9.41
CA VAL A 135 5.08 20.54 -9.28
C VAL A 135 3.75 20.58 -10.02
N TYR A 136 3.64 19.86 -11.13
CA TYR A 136 2.48 19.85 -12.01
C TYR A 136 2.07 18.43 -12.40
N TYR A 137 0.75 18.16 -12.34
CA TYR A 137 0.14 16.93 -12.85
C TYR A 137 -0.96 17.26 -13.85
N PRO A 138 -0.86 16.82 -15.12
CA PRO A 138 -1.91 17.03 -16.14
C PRO A 138 -3.27 16.47 -15.73
N ILE A 139 -3.29 15.27 -15.15
CA ILE A 139 -4.53 14.60 -14.76
C ILE A 139 -4.34 13.90 -13.41
N VAL A 140 -5.30 14.06 -12.52
CA VAL A 140 -5.38 13.34 -11.24
C VAL A 140 -6.74 12.64 -11.15
N PHE A 141 -6.71 11.33 -10.87
CA PHE A 141 -7.88 10.51 -10.62
C PHE A 141 -8.03 10.30 -9.11
N ILE A 142 -9.25 10.44 -8.61
CA ILE A 142 -9.62 10.12 -7.22
C ILE A 142 -10.72 9.08 -7.27
N ASP A 143 -10.47 7.91 -6.69
CA ASP A 143 -11.40 6.79 -6.67
C ASP A 143 -11.44 6.15 -5.28
N ALA A 144 -12.61 5.68 -4.86
CA ALA A 144 -12.83 5.03 -3.59
C ALA A 144 -13.04 3.51 -3.76
N THR A 145 -12.28 2.73 -3.02
CA THR A 145 -12.49 1.28 -2.89
C THR A 145 -12.94 0.96 -1.48
N PHE A 146 -14.08 0.26 -1.35
CA PHE A 146 -14.61 -0.14 -0.06
C PHE A 146 -14.04 -1.49 0.36
N ILE A 147 -13.23 -1.51 1.43
CA ILE A 147 -12.55 -2.70 1.94
C ILE A 147 -13.10 -3.05 3.32
N PRO A 148 -13.49 -4.33 3.58
CA PRO A 148 -13.80 -4.78 4.93
C PRO A 148 -12.59 -4.59 5.83
N THR A 149 -12.67 -3.68 6.79
CA THR A 149 -11.58 -3.34 7.69
C THR A 149 -11.97 -3.74 9.11
N ARG A 150 -11.08 -4.49 9.77
CA ARG A 150 -11.25 -4.88 11.16
C ARG A 150 -10.64 -3.82 12.06
N ARG A 151 -11.48 -3.25 12.95
CA ARG A 151 -11.04 -2.36 14.03
C ARG A 151 -11.54 -2.93 15.36
N GLU A 152 -10.61 -3.20 16.26
CA GLU A 152 -10.91 -3.85 17.54
C GLU A 152 -11.77 -5.11 17.32
N ASP A 153 -13.03 -5.11 17.77
CA ASP A 153 -13.94 -6.25 17.68
C ASP A 153 -14.94 -6.17 16.52
N ASN A 154 -14.91 -5.11 15.71
CA ASN A 154 -15.84 -4.89 14.61
C ASN A 154 -15.18 -4.94 13.24
N VAL A 155 -15.91 -5.51 12.26
CA VAL A 155 -15.54 -5.44 10.83
C VAL A 155 -16.54 -4.53 10.13
N SER A 156 -16.07 -3.40 9.60
CA SER A 156 -16.88 -2.48 8.80
C SER A 156 -16.27 -2.30 7.41
N LYS A 157 -17.12 -1.97 6.42
CA LYS A 157 -16.63 -1.53 5.11
C LYS A 157 -16.20 -0.08 5.23
N GLU A 158 -14.91 0.14 5.06
CA GLU A 158 -14.33 1.49 5.08
C GLU A 158 -13.89 1.90 3.68
N ALA A 159 -14.01 3.18 3.38
CA ALA A 159 -13.55 3.75 2.13
C ALA A 159 -12.03 3.99 2.15
N TYR A 160 -11.36 3.48 1.14
CA TYR A 160 -9.95 3.75 0.85
C TYR A 160 -9.87 4.56 -0.43
N TYR A 161 -9.48 5.81 -0.31
CA TYR A 161 -9.33 6.73 -1.44
C TYR A 161 -7.93 6.59 -2.02
N THR A 162 -7.87 6.32 -3.32
CA THR A 162 -6.62 6.31 -4.09
C THR A 162 -6.55 7.57 -4.94
N ILE A 163 -5.47 8.33 -4.80
CA ILE A 163 -5.16 9.47 -5.64
C ILE A 163 -4.07 9.04 -6.61
N LEU A 164 -4.46 8.89 -7.88
CA LEU A 164 -3.60 8.46 -8.98
C LEU A 164 -3.38 9.62 -9.94
N ALA A 165 -2.14 9.99 -10.18
CA ALA A 165 -1.79 11.01 -11.16
C ALA A 165 -1.25 10.42 -12.46
N VAL A 166 -1.47 11.12 -13.56
CA VAL A 166 -0.75 10.95 -14.83
C VAL A 166 0.25 12.10 -14.95
N LYS A 167 1.50 11.77 -15.19
CA LYS A 167 2.58 12.74 -15.40
C LYS A 167 2.62 13.27 -16.83
N THR A 168 3.47 14.25 -17.06
CA THR A 168 3.68 14.84 -18.40
C THR A 168 4.27 13.85 -19.42
N ASP A 169 4.96 12.82 -18.95
CA ASP A 169 5.49 11.71 -19.76
C ASP A 169 4.49 10.57 -19.95
N PHE A 170 3.22 10.75 -19.53
CA PHE A 170 2.15 9.76 -19.53
C PHE A 170 2.35 8.56 -18.60
N THR A 171 3.37 8.53 -17.79
CA THR A 171 3.49 7.53 -16.72
C THR A 171 2.49 7.81 -15.60
N ARG A 172 2.14 6.76 -14.84
CA ARG A 172 1.18 6.85 -13.74
C ARG A 172 1.89 6.78 -12.41
N GLU A 173 1.44 7.61 -11.48
CA GLU A 173 1.96 7.63 -10.11
C GLU A 173 0.83 7.69 -9.09
N VAL A 174 0.86 6.80 -8.10
CA VAL A 174 -0.06 6.90 -6.96
C VAL A 174 0.49 7.94 -5.99
N LEU A 175 -0.22 9.04 -5.80
CA LEU A 175 0.20 10.14 -4.92
C LEU A 175 -0.11 9.87 -3.46
N ALA A 176 -1.27 9.25 -3.19
CA ALA A 176 -1.71 8.88 -1.84
C ALA A 176 -2.71 7.73 -1.87
N VAL A 177 -2.74 6.96 -0.79
CA VAL A 177 -3.81 6.02 -0.45
C VAL A 177 -4.23 6.35 0.98
N ILE A 178 -5.50 6.68 1.17
CA ILE A 178 -5.99 7.24 2.42
C ILE A 178 -7.25 6.50 2.85
N ASN A 179 -7.23 5.99 4.07
CA ASN A 179 -8.42 5.43 4.71
C ASN A 179 -9.09 6.51 5.54
N ASN A 180 -10.36 6.78 5.30
CA ASN A 180 -11.16 7.61 6.17
C ASN A 180 -12.60 7.07 6.27
N PRO A 181 -13.07 6.76 7.47
CA PRO A 181 -14.45 6.32 7.71
C PRO A 181 -15.49 7.45 7.56
N THR A 182 -15.07 8.72 7.57
CA THR A 182 -15.97 9.88 7.51
C THR A 182 -15.62 10.81 6.35
N GLU A 183 -16.50 10.88 5.36
CA GLU A 183 -16.38 11.83 4.25
C GLU A 183 -16.75 13.24 4.70
N GLY A 184 -15.99 14.25 4.23
CA GLY A 184 -16.30 15.65 4.49
C GLY A 184 -15.32 16.61 3.82
N SER A 185 -15.72 17.87 3.65
CA SER A 185 -14.89 18.91 3.02
C SER A 185 -13.57 19.18 3.77
N SER A 186 -13.56 19.06 5.10
CA SER A 186 -12.36 19.20 5.90
C SER A 186 -11.34 18.09 5.61
N PHE A 187 -11.81 16.87 5.39
CA PHE A 187 -10.95 15.73 5.02
C PHE A 187 -10.22 15.98 3.68
N TRP A 188 -10.97 16.37 2.65
CA TRP A 188 -10.37 16.68 1.35
C TRP A 188 -9.42 17.86 1.38
N ASN A 189 -9.75 18.89 2.20
CA ASN A 189 -8.85 20.03 2.38
C ASN A 189 -7.48 19.59 2.93
N ASN A 190 -7.45 18.77 3.97
CA ASN A 190 -6.20 18.25 4.56
C ASN A 190 -5.39 17.40 3.56
N ILE A 191 -6.08 16.61 2.73
CA ILE A 191 -5.43 15.80 1.70
C ILE A 191 -4.73 16.69 0.66
N PHE A 192 -5.45 17.67 0.11
CA PHE A 192 -4.86 18.55 -0.90
C PHE A 192 -3.79 19.48 -0.32
N GLU A 193 -3.92 19.89 0.94
CA GLU A 193 -2.85 20.60 1.66
C GLU A 193 -1.59 19.73 1.76
N SER A 194 -1.74 18.46 2.12
CA SER A 194 -0.61 17.51 2.16
C SER A 194 0.05 17.33 0.79
N LEU A 195 -0.71 17.28 -0.31
CA LEU A 195 -0.13 17.23 -1.65
C LEU A 195 0.69 18.51 -1.96
N LYS A 196 0.20 19.68 -1.56
CA LYS A 196 0.92 20.96 -1.69
C LYS A 196 2.20 20.99 -0.87
N GLU A 197 2.15 20.57 0.38
CA GLU A 197 3.33 20.47 1.26
C GLU A 197 4.41 19.56 0.67
N ARG A 198 3.99 18.54 -0.06
CA ARG A 198 4.87 17.60 -0.78
C ARG A 198 5.35 18.13 -2.13
N GLY A 199 4.90 19.29 -2.58
CA GLY A 199 5.43 20.02 -3.74
C GLY A 199 4.46 20.27 -4.89
N VAL A 200 3.23 19.72 -4.87
CA VAL A 200 2.24 19.94 -5.95
C VAL A 200 1.76 21.39 -5.92
N GLN A 201 1.94 22.11 -7.00
CA GLN A 201 1.46 23.50 -7.14
C GLN A 201 0.26 23.60 -8.07
N GLU A 202 0.20 22.76 -9.12
CA GLU A 202 -0.82 22.84 -10.16
C GLU A 202 -1.31 21.45 -10.58
N ILE A 203 -2.62 21.36 -10.83
CA ILE A 203 -3.28 20.18 -11.41
C ILE A 203 -4.14 20.69 -12.58
N GLY A 204 -4.00 20.05 -13.75
CA GLY A 204 -4.78 20.43 -14.94
C GLY A 204 -6.22 19.96 -14.87
N LEU A 205 -6.44 18.66 -14.62
CA LEU A 205 -7.75 18.02 -14.57
C LEU A 205 -7.85 17.07 -13.38
N VAL A 206 -8.89 17.18 -12.58
CA VAL A 206 -9.25 16.19 -11.56
C VAL A 206 -10.45 15.38 -12.03
N VAL A 207 -10.29 14.07 -12.09
CA VAL A 207 -11.36 13.11 -12.39
C VAL A 207 -11.76 12.40 -11.10
N THR A 208 -13.01 12.53 -10.68
CA THR A 208 -13.50 11.99 -9.40
C THR A 208 -14.94 11.51 -9.51
N ASP A 209 -15.39 10.71 -8.55
CA ASP A 209 -16.81 10.51 -8.31
C ASP A 209 -17.46 11.80 -7.79
N ALA A 210 -18.79 11.86 -7.83
CA ALA A 210 -19.56 12.96 -7.28
C ALA A 210 -19.50 13.00 -5.74
N LEU A 211 -18.28 13.12 -5.18
CA LEU A 211 -18.04 13.18 -3.74
C LEU A 211 -18.48 14.54 -3.19
N LYS A 212 -19.29 14.51 -2.14
CA LYS A 212 -19.88 15.74 -1.57
C LYS A 212 -18.81 16.75 -1.15
N GLY A 213 -18.85 17.95 -1.74
CA GLY A 213 -18.02 19.09 -1.36
C GLY A 213 -16.57 19.04 -1.86
N ILE A 214 -16.20 18.03 -2.67
CA ILE A 214 -14.84 17.92 -3.20
C ILE A 214 -14.52 19.03 -4.21
N GLU A 215 -15.48 19.43 -5.05
CA GLU A 215 -15.32 20.50 -6.04
C GLU A 215 -14.89 21.82 -5.40
N THR A 216 -15.59 22.24 -4.35
CA THR A 216 -15.28 23.47 -3.62
C THR A 216 -13.86 23.45 -3.07
N VAL A 217 -13.41 22.29 -2.59
CA VAL A 217 -12.07 22.15 -2.03
C VAL A 217 -11.02 22.12 -3.14
N ILE A 218 -11.27 21.44 -4.27
CA ILE A 218 -10.36 21.44 -5.41
C ILE A 218 -10.14 22.86 -5.90
N HIS A 219 -11.20 23.63 -6.17
CA HIS A 219 -11.07 25.01 -6.65
C HIS A 219 -10.42 25.95 -5.62
N LYS A 220 -10.59 25.68 -4.32
CA LYS A 220 -9.90 26.42 -3.26
C LYS A 220 -8.40 26.15 -3.24
N GLN A 221 -8.00 24.90 -3.48
CA GLN A 221 -6.61 24.47 -3.36
C GLN A 221 -5.85 24.56 -4.70
N PHE A 222 -6.53 24.32 -5.81
CA PHE A 222 -6.02 24.34 -7.17
C PHE A 222 -7.00 25.06 -8.07
N ASP A 223 -6.93 26.38 -8.09
CA ASP A 223 -7.89 27.30 -8.75
C ASP A 223 -7.96 27.10 -10.27
N MET A 224 -6.88 26.64 -10.89
CA MET A 224 -6.80 26.37 -12.33
C MET A 224 -7.24 24.94 -12.71
N ALA A 225 -7.54 24.07 -11.74
CA ALA A 225 -7.92 22.69 -12.02
C ALA A 225 -9.33 22.61 -12.61
N GLU A 226 -9.46 21.97 -13.76
CA GLU A 226 -10.78 21.54 -14.26
C GLU A 226 -11.24 20.28 -13.51
N ILE A 227 -12.56 20.09 -13.40
CA ILE A 227 -13.14 18.92 -12.74
C ILE A 227 -14.01 18.18 -13.74
N GLN A 228 -13.82 16.85 -13.78
CA GLN A 228 -14.63 15.93 -14.57
C GLN A 228 -15.12 14.80 -13.67
N PHE A 229 -16.43 14.61 -13.62
CA PHE A 229 -16.96 13.43 -12.95
C PHE A 229 -16.70 12.15 -13.76
N CYS A 230 -16.43 11.07 -13.06
CA CYS A 230 -16.06 9.80 -13.65
C CYS A 230 -17.21 9.24 -14.52
N SER A 231 -17.02 9.18 -15.83
CA SER A 231 -18.02 8.65 -16.76
C SER A 231 -18.37 7.19 -16.50
N VAL A 232 -17.46 6.40 -15.97
CA VAL A 232 -17.68 4.98 -15.61
C VAL A 232 -18.66 4.87 -14.44
N HIS A 233 -18.50 5.72 -13.41
CA HIS A 233 -19.41 5.75 -12.27
C HIS A 233 -20.79 6.28 -12.70
N LEU A 234 -20.83 7.35 -13.47
CA LEU A 234 -22.07 7.87 -14.03
C LEU A 234 -22.82 6.80 -14.87
N GLN A 235 -22.11 6.04 -15.72
CA GLN A 235 -22.70 4.93 -16.47
C GLN A 235 -23.29 3.86 -15.54
N ARG A 236 -22.56 3.47 -14.49
CA ARG A 236 -23.05 2.48 -13.51
C ARG A 236 -24.32 2.95 -12.82
N GLU A 237 -24.40 4.22 -12.45
CA GLU A 237 -25.60 4.78 -11.84
C GLU A 237 -26.77 4.83 -12.83
N CYS A 238 -26.54 5.26 -14.07
CA CYS A 238 -27.57 5.18 -15.12
C CYS A 238 -28.10 3.74 -15.31
N LEU A 239 -27.20 2.73 -15.28
CA LEU A 239 -27.58 1.32 -15.41
C LEU A 239 -28.38 0.76 -14.24
N LYS A 240 -28.30 1.37 -13.05
CA LYS A 240 -29.14 1.00 -11.90
C LYS A 240 -30.59 1.47 -12.06
N ILE A 241 -30.83 2.51 -12.85
CA ILE A 241 -32.15 3.11 -13.05
C ILE A 241 -33.01 2.26 -14.01
N VAL A 242 -32.37 1.60 -14.98
CA VAL A 242 -33.07 0.93 -16.07
C VAL A 242 -33.27 -0.56 -15.84
N LYS A 243 -34.35 -1.10 -16.43
CA LYS A 243 -34.62 -2.54 -16.40
C LYS A 243 -33.55 -3.32 -17.15
N PRO A 244 -33.28 -4.60 -16.79
CA PRO A 244 -32.27 -5.43 -17.42
C PRO A 244 -32.32 -5.46 -18.95
N ILE A 245 -33.52 -5.49 -19.53
CA ILE A 245 -33.74 -5.53 -20.99
C ILE A 245 -33.18 -4.29 -21.72
N HIS A 246 -33.10 -3.13 -21.05
CA HIS A 246 -32.62 -1.88 -21.63
C HIS A 246 -31.14 -1.60 -21.34
N LYS A 247 -30.46 -2.41 -20.52
CA LYS A 247 -29.09 -2.13 -20.12
C LYS A 247 -28.10 -2.12 -21.28
N ALA A 248 -28.26 -3.04 -22.23
CA ALA A 248 -27.38 -3.12 -23.39
C ALA A 248 -27.53 -1.86 -24.28
N GLU A 249 -28.79 -1.47 -24.58
CA GLU A 249 -29.09 -0.29 -25.37
C GLU A 249 -28.57 0.98 -24.69
N LEU A 250 -28.83 1.15 -23.39
CA LEU A 250 -28.33 2.29 -22.64
C LEU A 250 -26.80 2.37 -22.66
N SER A 251 -26.11 1.24 -22.54
CA SER A 251 -24.65 1.21 -22.59
C SER A 251 -24.10 1.62 -23.94
N MET A 252 -24.78 1.28 -25.06
CA MET A 252 -24.42 1.73 -26.39
C MET A 252 -24.64 3.23 -26.56
N ASP A 253 -25.82 3.74 -26.17
CA ASP A 253 -26.11 5.16 -26.23
C ASP A 253 -25.13 5.98 -25.36
N PHE A 254 -24.75 5.45 -24.18
CA PHE A 254 -23.80 6.12 -23.30
C PHE A 254 -22.40 6.24 -23.94
N ARG A 255 -21.93 5.20 -24.65
CA ARG A 255 -20.68 5.26 -25.40
C ARG A 255 -20.69 6.34 -26.47
N GLU A 256 -21.81 6.53 -27.17
CA GLU A 256 -21.95 7.61 -28.14
C GLU A 256 -21.85 9.00 -27.52
N VAL A 257 -22.30 9.16 -26.27
CA VAL A 257 -22.14 10.43 -25.54
C VAL A 257 -20.68 10.71 -25.26
N PHE A 258 -19.95 9.74 -24.72
CA PHE A 258 -18.54 9.83 -24.30
C PHE A 258 -17.57 9.21 -25.31
N ARG A 259 -17.84 9.34 -26.59
CA ARG A 259 -16.97 8.82 -27.63
C ARG A 259 -15.63 9.55 -27.65
N THR A 260 -14.57 8.83 -28.02
CA THR A 260 -13.18 9.32 -28.02
C THR A 260 -12.49 9.13 -29.38
N ASP A 261 -13.26 8.77 -30.40
CA ASP A 261 -12.78 8.43 -31.75
C ASP A 261 -12.62 9.64 -32.66
N ASP A 262 -13.27 10.78 -32.34
CA ASP A 262 -13.18 12.01 -33.10
C ASP A 262 -12.36 13.08 -32.38
N ARG A 263 -11.17 13.39 -32.91
CA ARG A 263 -10.29 14.44 -32.35
C ARG A 263 -10.83 15.86 -32.52
N ASN A 264 -11.83 16.07 -33.37
CA ASN A 264 -12.48 17.37 -33.59
C ASN A 264 -13.73 17.54 -32.72
N ASP A 265 -14.06 16.55 -31.90
CA ASP A 265 -15.21 16.61 -31.01
C ASP A 265 -15.04 17.72 -29.96
N THR A 266 -16.06 18.52 -29.80
CA THR A 266 -16.03 19.66 -28.89
C THR A 266 -16.88 19.41 -27.64
N LYS A 267 -16.58 20.14 -26.55
CA LYS A 267 -17.37 20.13 -25.32
C LYS A 267 -18.88 20.41 -25.60
N LEU A 268 -19.17 21.33 -26.51
CA LEU A 268 -20.56 21.64 -26.88
C LEU A 268 -21.28 20.47 -27.54
N GLN A 269 -20.61 19.75 -28.43
CA GLN A 269 -21.14 18.54 -29.06
C GLN A 269 -21.41 17.43 -28.04
N GLY A 270 -20.48 17.24 -27.09
CA GLY A 270 -20.66 16.31 -25.97
C GLY A 270 -21.88 16.66 -25.12
N ILE A 271 -22.03 17.92 -24.73
CA ILE A 271 -23.19 18.40 -23.98
C ILE A 271 -24.50 18.17 -24.78
N GLN A 272 -24.50 18.39 -26.08
CA GLN A 272 -25.69 18.15 -26.92
C GLN A 272 -26.07 16.68 -26.96
N ARG A 273 -25.07 15.78 -27.11
CA ARG A 273 -25.29 14.31 -27.06
C ARG A 273 -25.85 13.89 -25.70
N TRP A 274 -25.29 14.45 -24.60
CA TRP A 274 -25.77 14.16 -23.25
C TRP A 274 -27.24 14.58 -23.08
N LYS A 275 -27.63 15.79 -23.52
CA LYS A 275 -29.03 16.24 -23.51
C LYS A 275 -29.94 15.31 -24.29
N THR A 276 -29.52 14.89 -25.49
CA THR A 276 -30.28 13.96 -26.33
C THR A 276 -30.45 12.59 -25.65
N PHE A 277 -29.39 12.09 -25.04
CA PHE A 277 -29.39 10.84 -24.24
C PHE A 277 -30.40 10.95 -23.08
N CYS A 278 -30.31 11.99 -22.28
CA CYS A 278 -31.24 12.23 -21.18
C CYS A 278 -32.70 12.34 -21.63
N LEU A 279 -32.97 13.06 -22.72
CA LEU A 279 -34.31 13.16 -23.30
C LEU A 279 -34.86 11.82 -23.81
N LYS A 280 -34.01 10.95 -24.42
CA LYS A 280 -34.42 9.63 -24.85
C LYS A 280 -34.84 8.80 -23.62
N TRP A 281 -33.97 8.67 -22.61
CA TRP A 281 -34.17 7.78 -21.51
C TRP A 281 -35.23 8.26 -20.49
N SER A 282 -35.47 9.57 -20.38
CA SER A 282 -36.55 10.13 -19.56
C SER A 282 -37.94 9.79 -20.07
N LYS A 283 -38.11 9.50 -21.37
CA LYS A 283 -39.38 9.00 -21.92
C LYS A 283 -39.76 7.61 -21.41
N TYR A 284 -38.77 6.78 -21.11
CA TYR A 284 -38.96 5.42 -20.57
C TYR A 284 -38.96 5.39 -19.04
N TYR A 285 -38.21 6.32 -18.40
CA TYR A 285 -37.98 6.37 -16.96
C TYR A 285 -38.11 7.81 -16.47
N SER A 286 -39.25 8.17 -15.91
CA SER A 286 -39.60 9.53 -15.49
C SER A 286 -38.61 10.19 -14.54
N ASN A 287 -37.88 9.40 -13.73
CA ASN A 287 -36.88 9.88 -12.78
C ASN A 287 -35.45 9.86 -13.33
N PHE A 288 -35.27 9.58 -14.63
CA PHE A 288 -33.91 9.38 -15.18
C PHE A 288 -33.07 10.67 -15.08
N ASN A 289 -33.58 11.79 -15.57
CA ASN A 289 -32.87 13.08 -15.54
C ASN A 289 -32.51 13.49 -14.10
N LYS A 290 -33.49 13.40 -13.18
CA LYS A 290 -33.26 13.82 -11.79
C LYS A 290 -32.15 13.04 -11.07
N LYS A 291 -31.94 11.78 -11.47
CA LYS A 291 -30.86 10.95 -10.93
C LYS A 291 -29.54 11.13 -11.69
N ALA A 292 -29.61 11.34 -13.00
CA ALA A 292 -28.43 11.57 -13.84
C ALA A 292 -27.82 12.98 -13.67
N GLU A 293 -28.59 13.96 -13.18
CA GLU A 293 -28.12 15.34 -12.92
C GLU A 293 -27.59 15.52 -11.48
N ASN A 294 -27.90 14.60 -10.56
CA ASN A 294 -27.43 14.67 -9.17
C ASN A 294 -26.06 13.98 -8.94
N GLU A 295 -25.46 13.47 -10.00
CA GLU A 295 -24.14 12.85 -10.04
C GLU A 295 -23.26 13.48 -11.15
#